data_ca81ac3b715eaaf10a0a435b7df223ad
#
_entry.id   ca81ac3b715eaaf10a0a435b7df223ad
#
_cell.length_a   1.000
_cell.length_b   1.000
_cell.length_c   1.000
_cell.angle_alpha   90.00
_cell.angle_beta   90.00
_cell.angle_gamma   90.00
#
_symmetry.space_group_name_H-M   'P 1'
#
loop_
_entity.id
_entity.type
_entity.pdbx_description
1 polymer ?
#
loop_
_entity_poly.entity_id
_entity_poly.type
_entity_poly.pdbx_seq_one_letter_code
_entity_poly.pdbx_strand_id
1 'polypeptide(L)'
;MASKVLEKKAKQAQVIYEDLVSRFGIKTIPTTFVADGRRELQFTRACLEDNPFPPPLNVTILKKRPPAVKLLFRDEKVLQTPAIAAVLSACSAVATEIGELRGDDVTGAETVCDVAFAGMQAIRLYMADHEGREFQKSRILSGIRVNNAFNGSFFKYKAKDGRDVSFHVYYQSQLNKLAAALPFSKPGEKYNMLSMTKDKKEMARVVGQFDALELEEKSFACGACGCMLRSREEWEATEVGAAVKDMPLIRTSKKSEGEIPAWGKPNSRGPLSGIKVLDLTHIIAGPACSRILAEYGADVLLVRRGRFVEQEQAMLEFDGWAGKNSIQLDFNVPEQLERAKELIRQADIVTYSYQNGTLDKFGLSEEAIRQLNPNVIYSNLMCFSDSVWKDRPGWAPLAEDITGLSVRNGSLEKPVNLNGVPLDYFPGFVLALGTLLAVARKLKEGGGYQVTTSLTRGAQYLHECTDLCEKGLDGNFSSWVVDRSDEPIWDSTLQSVSGCAVGIARFPGSGTVNSAYPFNLKNLVFTDGNTGWKT
;
A
#
# COMPACT_ATOMS: atom_id res chain seq x y z
N MET A 1 -12.38 19.72 -19.72
CA MET A 1 -11.65 18.52 -20.18
C MET A 1 -11.26 17.62 -19.02
N ALA A 2 -10.74 18.15 -17.90
CA ALA A 2 -10.45 17.35 -16.70
C ALA A 2 -11.67 16.52 -16.24
N SER A 3 -12.89 17.06 -16.31
CA SER A 3 -14.12 16.35 -15.97
C SER A 3 -14.34 15.07 -16.80
N LYS A 4 -14.07 15.09 -18.10
CA LYS A 4 -14.28 13.92 -18.97
C LYS A 4 -13.33 12.75 -18.65
N VAL A 5 -12.07 13.04 -18.32
CA VAL A 5 -11.10 11.99 -17.91
C VAL A 5 -11.52 11.38 -16.58
N LEU A 6 -11.91 12.21 -15.60
CA LEU A 6 -12.39 11.73 -14.32
C LEU A 6 -13.71 10.99 -14.42
N GLU A 7 -14.65 11.46 -15.26
CA GLU A 7 -15.90 10.74 -15.56
C GLU A 7 -15.65 9.37 -16.16
N LYS A 8 -14.68 9.26 -17.08
CA LYS A 8 -14.24 7.96 -17.63
C LYS A 8 -13.68 7.07 -16.53
N LYS A 9 -12.80 7.60 -15.67
CA LYS A 9 -12.23 6.87 -14.53
C LYS A 9 -13.32 6.42 -13.54
N ALA A 10 -14.35 7.23 -13.31
CA ALA A 10 -15.49 6.86 -12.48
C ALA A 10 -16.27 5.66 -13.07
N LYS A 11 -16.52 5.65 -14.37
CA LYS A 11 -17.14 4.49 -15.04
C LYS A 11 -16.26 3.24 -14.99
N GLN A 12 -14.95 3.39 -15.18
CA GLN A 12 -14.00 2.29 -15.05
C GLN A 12 -13.97 1.75 -13.61
N ALA A 13 -14.00 2.64 -12.60
CA ALA A 13 -14.07 2.24 -11.19
C ALA A 13 -15.35 1.45 -10.88
N GLN A 14 -16.50 1.84 -11.47
CA GLN A 14 -17.75 1.10 -11.34
C GLN A 14 -17.62 -0.33 -11.86
N VAL A 15 -17.06 -0.50 -13.05
CA VAL A 15 -16.86 -1.83 -13.68
C VAL A 15 -15.96 -2.72 -12.81
N ILE A 16 -14.86 -2.17 -12.30
CA ILE A 16 -13.93 -2.90 -11.43
C ILE A 16 -14.57 -3.22 -10.07
N TYR A 17 -15.37 -2.31 -9.53
CA TYR A 17 -16.11 -2.53 -8.28
C TYR A 17 -17.12 -3.70 -8.42
N GLU A 18 -17.87 -3.74 -9.52
CA GLU A 18 -18.81 -4.82 -9.82
C GLU A 18 -18.10 -6.17 -9.94
N ASP A 19 -16.90 -6.21 -10.54
CA ASP A 19 -16.05 -7.39 -10.58
C ASP A 19 -15.64 -7.84 -9.18
N LEU A 20 -15.17 -6.93 -8.32
CA LEU A 20 -14.81 -7.23 -6.93
C LEU A 20 -16.01 -7.74 -6.12
N VAL A 21 -17.16 -7.09 -6.26
CA VAL A 21 -18.41 -7.52 -5.61
C VAL A 21 -18.77 -8.94 -6.00
N SER A 22 -18.72 -9.24 -7.30
CA SER A 22 -19.02 -10.58 -7.83
C SER A 22 -18.01 -11.62 -7.34
N ARG A 23 -16.71 -11.32 -7.41
CA ARG A 23 -15.62 -12.24 -7.02
C ARG A 23 -15.68 -12.65 -5.54
N PHE A 24 -16.04 -11.71 -4.67
CA PHE A 24 -15.99 -11.91 -3.23
C PHE A 24 -17.34 -12.06 -2.56
N GLY A 25 -18.44 -12.00 -3.32
CA GLY A 25 -19.80 -12.09 -2.77
C GLY A 25 -20.10 -10.97 -1.76
N ILE A 26 -19.62 -9.75 -2.03
CA ILE A 26 -19.80 -8.61 -1.14
C ILE A 26 -21.26 -8.19 -1.11
N LYS A 27 -21.82 -8.04 0.11
CA LYS A 27 -23.14 -7.41 0.28
C LYS A 27 -23.07 -5.97 -0.20
N THR A 28 -23.76 -5.66 -1.27
CA THR A 28 -23.72 -4.32 -1.86
C THR A 28 -24.54 -3.32 -1.06
N ILE A 29 -24.03 -2.11 -0.98
CA ILE A 29 -24.79 -0.90 -0.64
C ILE A 29 -24.77 0.04 -1.85
N PRO A 30 -25.70 0.98 -1.98
CA PRO A 30 -25.66 1.97 -3.03
C PRO A 30 -24.29 2.64 -3.08
N THR A 31 -23.58 2.50 -4.20
CA THR A 31 -22.23 3.03 -4.37
C THR A 31 -22.19 3.89 -5.62
N THR A 32 -21.74 5.13 -5.48
CA THR A 32 -21.64 6.11 -6.56
C THR A 32 -20.19 6.57 -6.72
N PHE A 33 -19.66 6.47 -7.92
CA PHE A 33 -18.36 7.02 -8.27
C PHE A 33 -18.55 8.41 -8.88
N VAL A 34 -17.92 9.42 -8.29
CA VAL A 34 -17.99 10.81 -8.74
C VAL A 34 -16.64 11.31 -9.21
N ALA A 35 -16.67 12.32 -10.05
CA ALA A 35 -15.51 12.97 -10.64
C ALA A 35 -15.37 14.43 -10.14
N ASP A 36 -15.89 14.72 -8.97
CA ASP A 36 -16.00 16.08 -8.46
C ASP A 36 -15.08 16.28 -7.24
N GLY A 37 -13.82 16.46 -7.43
CA GLY A 37 -12.82 16.67 -6.36
C GLY A 37 -13.18 17.72 -5.27
N ARG A 38 -14.44 18.11 -5.14
CA ARG A 38 -14.94 19.10 -4.19
C ARG A 38 -15.82 18.52 -3.08
N ARG A 39 -16.40 17.31 -3.26
CA ARG A 39 -17.38 16.78 -2.29
C ARG A 39 -16.76 16.40 -0.95
N GLU A 40 -15.54 15.88 -0.94
CA GLU A 40 -14.84 15.54 0.30
C GLU A 40 -14.50 16.77 1.17
N LEU A 41 -14.41 17.97 0.55
CA LEU A 41 -14.24 19.24 1.23
C LEU A 41 -15.33 19.54 2.26
N GLN A 42 -16.58 19.19 2.00
CA GLN A 42 -17.69 19.49 2.90
C GLN A 42 -17.67 18.60 4.13
N PHE A 43 -17.33 17.31 3.97
CA PHE A 43 -17.25 16.36 5.08
C PHE A 43 -16.03 16.57 5.97
N THR A 44 -14.86 16.83 5.38
CA THR A 44 -13.63 17.08 6.14
C THR A 44 -13.68 18.40 6.90
N ARG A 45 -14.39 19.40 6.40
CA ARG A 45 -14.54 20.69 7.07
C ARG A 45 -15.35 20.57 8.36
N ALA A 46 -16.45 19.81 8.34
CA ALA A 46 -17.23 19.51 9.54
C ALA A 46 -16.42 18.74 10.60
N CYS A 47 -15.58 17.80 10.16
CA CYS A 47 -14.71 17.05 11.08
C CYS A 47 -13.54 17.89 11.65
N LEU A 48 -13.12 18.97 10.97
CA LEU A 48 -12.06 19.86 11.45
C LEU A 48 -12.55 20.84 12.53
N GLU A 49 -13.84 21.18 12.53
CA GLU A 49 -14.44 22.09 13.54
C GLU A 49 -14.51 21.44 14.92
N ASP A 50 -14.62 20.11 15.01
CA ASP A 50 -14.63 19.35 16.26
C ASP A 50 -13.23 18.82 16.68
N ASN A 51 -12.16 19.24 16.03
CA ASN A 51 -10.83 18.72 16.26
C ASN A 51 -10.23 19.30 17.56
N PRO A 52 -9.78 18.48 18.53
CA PRO A 52 -9.11 18.96 19.75
C PRO A 52 -7.70 19.53 19.50
N PHE A 53 -7.18 19.46 18.27
CA PHE A 53 -5.92 20.08 17.91
C PHE A 53 -6.09 21.56 17.54
N PRO A 54 -5.11 22.43 17.85
CA PRO A 54 -5.19 23.84 17.50
C PRO A 54 -5.46 24.05 16.01
N PRO A 55 -6.15 25.15 15.63
CA PRO A 55 -6.47 25.43 14.24
C PRO A 55 -5.21 25.37 13.38
N PRO A 56 -5.33 24.96 12.12
CA PRO A 56 -4.19 24.72 11.26
C PRO A 56 -3.28 25.95 11.25
N LEU A 57 -2.04 25.71 11.63
CA LEU A 57 -0.95 26.64 11.33
C LEU A 57 -1.08 27.00 9.86
N ASN A 58 -0.97 28.29 9.52
CA ASN A 58 -1.11 28.82 8.18
C ASN A 58 -0.53 27.86 7.15
N VAL A 59 -1.40 27.21 6.39
CA VAL A 59 -1.04 26.27 5.36
C VAL A 59 -0.28 27.04 4.30
N THR A 60 1.04 27.01 4.36
CA THR A 60 1.85 27.41 3.21
C THR A 60 1.74 26.26 2.22
N ILE A 61 0.71 26.31 1.41
CA ILE A 61 0.44 25.37 0.32
C ILE A 61 1.72 25.22 -0.49
N LEU A 62 2.07 24.00 -0.81
CA LEU A 62 3.17 23.69 -1.72
C LEU A 62 3.06 24.57 -2.97
N LYS A 63 3.87 25.62 -3.06
CA LYS A 63 3.85 26.58 -4.18
C LYS A 63 4.11 25.93 -5.54
N LYS A 64 4.59 24.66 -5.54
CA LYS A 64 4.78 23.84 -6.75
C LYS A 64 4.18 22.45 -6.50
N ARG A 65 3.13 22.13 -7.23
CA ARG A 65 2.50 20.80 -7.24
C ARG A 65 3.52 19.73 -7.58
N PRO A 66 3.52 18.57 -6.87
CA PRO A 66 4.27 17.43 -7.34
C PRO A 66 3.86 17.08 -8.78
N PRO A 67 4.81 16.81 -9.68
CA PRO A 67 4.49 16.39 -11.06
C PRO A 67 3.53 15.21 -11.11
N ALA A 68 3.56 14.35 -10.09
CA ALA A 68 2.69 13.20 -9.92
C ALA A 68 1.19 13.55 -9.92
N VAL A 69 0.77 14.67 -9.32
CA VAL A 69 -0.64 15.08 -9.29
C VAL A 69 -1.20 15.35 -10.68
N LYS A 70 -0.39 15.92 -11.58
CA LYS A 70 -0.81 16.19 -12.95
C LYS A 70 -1.18 14.93 -13.73
N LEU A 71 -0.62 13.78 -13.34
CA LEU A 71 -0.83 12.52 -14.03
C LEU A 71 -2.17 11.86 -13.64
N LEU A 72 -2.77 12.24 -12.50
CA LEU A 72 -4.10 11.76 -12.12
C LEU A 72 -5.18 12.19 -13.11
N PHE A 73 -4.97 13.31 -13.81
CA PHE A 73 -5.90 13.88 -14.78
C PHE A 73 -5.62 13.45 -16.22
N ARG A 74 -4.70 12.49 -16.42
CA ARG A 74 -4.39 11.89 -17.72
C ARG A 74 -5.03 10.52 -17.86
N ASP A 75 -5.24 10.09 -19.09
CA ASP A 75 -5.55 8.70 -19.37
C ASP A 75 -4.42 7.79 -18.87
N GLU A 76 -4.79 6.71 -18.25
CA GLU A 76 -3.89 5.69 -17.72
C GLU A 76 -3.86 4.50 -18.66
N LYS A 77 -2.68 4.06 -19.06
CA LYS A 77 -2.49 2.80 -19.79
C LYS A 77 -2.66 1.59 -18.88
N VAL A 78 -2.42 1.78 -17.58
CA VAL A 78 -2.72 0.84 -16.51
C VAL A 78 -3.66 1.54 -15.54
N LEU A 79 -4.84 0.99 -15.33
CA LEU A 79 -5.95 1.64 -14.61
C LEU A 79 -5.77 1.64 -13.09
N GLN A 80 -4.69 2.26 -12.59
CA GLN A 80 -4.39 2.32 -11.16
C GLN A 80 -5.42 3.14 -10.36
N THR A 81 -5.82 4.33 -10.86
CA THR A 81 -6.79 5.20 -10.18
C THR A 81 -8.16 4.54 -10.05
N PRO A 82 -8.78 4.01 -11.12
CA PRO A 82 -10.04 3.30 -11.02
C PRO A 82 -9.99 2.07 -10.12
N ALA A 83 -8.89 1.30 -10.15
CA ALA A 83 -8.72 0.12 -9.31
C ALA A 83 -8.64 0.47 -7.82
N ILE A 84 -7.92 1.54 -7.47
CA ILE A 84 -7.87 2.04 -6.08
C ILE A 84 -9.26 2.50 -5.62
N ALA A 85 -9.98 3.26 -6.44
CA ALA A 85 -11.34 3.71 -6.11
C ALA A 85 -12.29 2.54 -5.87
N ALA A 86 -12.23 1.52 -6.73
CA ALA A 86 -13.05 0.33 -6.62
C ALA A 86 -12.77 -0.47 -5.34
N VAL A 87 -11.50 -0.73 -5.01
CA VAL A 87 -11.16 -1.52 -3.82
C VAL A 87 -11.48 -0.79 -2.53
N LEU A 88 -11.29 0.54 -2.47
CA LEU A 88 -11.68 1.34 -1.29
C LEU A 88 -13.20 1.36 -1.11
N SER A 89 -13.97 1.42 -2.20
CA SER A 89 -15.43 1.33 -2.15
C SER A 89 -15.91 -0.07 -1.70
N ALA A 90 -15.21 -1.12 -2.14
CA ALA A 90 -15.48 -2.48 -1.65
C ALA A 90 -15.17 -2.61 -0.15
N CYS A 91 -14.09 -2.01 0.35
CA CYS A 91 -13.81 -1.93 1.79
C CYS A 91 -14.96 -1.24 2.54
N SER A 92 -15.51 -0.15 1.99
CA SER A 92 -16.64 0.58 2.58
C SER A 92 -17.90 -0.29 2.68
N ALA A 93 -18.22 -1.04 1.64
CA ALA A 93 -19.36 -1.94 1.64
C ALA A 93 -19.22 -3.05 2.71
N VAL A 94 -18.05 -3.70 2.78
CA VAL A 94 -17.80 -4.73 3.79
C VAL A 94 -17.77 -4.16 5.21
N ALA A 95 -17.23 -2.95 5.38
CA ALA A 95 -17.25 -2.27 6.69
C ALA A 95 -18.68 -1.98 7.15
N THR A 96 -19.59 -1.63 6.24
CA THR A 96 -21.02 -1.49 6.53
C THR A 96 -21.65 -2.81 6.97
N GLU A 97 -21.36 -3.91 6.26
CA GLU A 97 -21.81 -5.25 6.66
C GLU A 97 -21.32 -5.64 8.04
N ILE A 98 -20.05 -5.35 8.37
CA ILE A 98 -19.50 -5.60 9.72
C ILE A 98 -20.29 -4.82 10.78
N GLY A 99 -20.61 -3.55 10.52
CA GLY A 99 -21.42 -2.74 11.44
C GLY A 99 -22.80 -3.35 11.68
N GLU A 100 -23.48 -3.76 10.62
CA GLU A 100 -24.77 -4.44 10.69
C GLU A 100 -24.68 -5.76 11.49
N LEU A 101 -23.68 -6.59 11.22
CA LEU A 101 -23.44 -7.85 11.95
C LEU A 101 -23.15 -7.61 13.44
N ARG A 102 -22.68 -6.43 13.81
CA ARG A 102 -22.44 -6.00 15.18
C ARG A 102 -23.62 -5.23 15.81
N GLY A 103 -24.75 -5.15 15.12
CA GLY A 103 -25.98 -4.57 15.63
C GLY A 103 -26.16 -3.06 15.41
N ASP A 104 -25.37 -2.46 14.49
CA ASP A 104 -25.62 -1.08 14.07
C ASP A 104 -26.80 -1.01 13.10
N ASP A 105 -27.51 0.12 13.14
CA ASP A 105 -28.50 0.46 12.12
C ASP A 105 -27.78 1.11 10.93
N VAL A 106 -27.70 0.37 9.84
CA VAL A 106 -27.08 0.81 8.57
C VAL A 106 -28.14 1.04 7.49
N THR A 107 -29.41 1.18 7.87
CA THR A 107 -30.51 1.43 6.95
C THR A 107 -30.25 2.70 6.14
N GLY A 108 -30.33 2.60 4.81
CA GLY A 108 -30.05 3.73 3.92
C GLY A 108 -28.56 4.10 3.80
N ALA A 109 -27.65 3.25 4.26
CA ALA A 109 -26.22 3.46 4.06
C ALA A 109 -25.87 3.51 2.57
N GLU A 110 -25.07 4.48 2.18
CA GLU A 110 -24.55 4.65 0.82
C GLU A 110 -23.05 4.99 0.85
N THR A 111 -22.36 4.68 -0.21
CA THR A 111 -20.97 5.06 -0.42
C THR A 111 -20.85 6.00 -1.61
N VAL A 112 -20.16 7.10 -1.42
CA VAL A 112 -19.74 8.00 -2.51
C VAL A 112 -18.23 7.98 -2.58
N CYS A 113 -17.68 7.65 -3.74
CA CYS A 113 -16.24 7.63 -3.98
C CYS A 113 -15.85 8.68 -5.01
N ASP A 114 -15.01 9.64 -4.61
CA ASP A 114 -14.38 10.57 -5.54
C ASP A 114 -13.11 9.93 -6.10
N VAL A 115 -13.12 9.65 -7.41
CA VAL A 115 -12.02 8.93 -8.07
C VAL A 115 -10.72 9.73 -8.11
N ALA A 116 -10.78 11.07 -8.07
CA ALA A 116 -9.58 11.90 -8.02
C ALA A 116 -8.87 11.72 -6.66
N PHE A 117 -9.60 11.79 -5.56
CA PHE A 117 -9.06 11.57 -4.22
C PHE A 117 -8.59 10.13 -4.01
N ALA A 118 -9.36 9.16 -4.49
CA ALA A 118 -8.93 7.77 -4.46
C ALA A 118 -7.61 7.57 -5.21
N GLY A 119 -7.46 8.17 -6.39
CA GLY A 119 -6.21 8.12 -7.16
C GLY A 119 -5.02 8.78 -6.44
N MET A 120 -5.27 9.80 -5.62
CA MET A 120 -4.22 10.43 -4.81
C MET A 120 -3.61 9.49 -3.77
N GLN A 121 -4.28 8.40 -3.41
CA GLN A 121 -3.69 7.40 -2.53
C GLN A 121 -2.42 6.79 -3.13
N ALA A 122 -2.32 6.65 -4.45
CA ALA A 122 -1.11 6.17 -5.12
C ALA A 122 0.11 7.09 -4.96
N ILE A 123 -0.11 8.34 -4.62
CA ILE A 123 0.93 9.37 -4.45
C ILE A 123 0.94 9.97 -3.04
N ARG A 124 0.16 9.41 -2.12
CA ARG A 124 -0.09 9.93 -0.77
C ARG A 124 1.21 10.23 -0.01
N LEU A 125 2.20 9.36 -0.11
CA LEU A 125 3.52 9.54 0.48
C LEU A 125 4.17 10.90 0.11
N TYR A 126 3.96 11.37 -1.13
CA TYR A 126 4.52 12.63 -1.61
C TYR A 126 3.69 13.86 -1.27
N MET A 127 2.52 13.65 -0.70
CA MET A 127 1.55 14.70 -0.38
C MET A 127 1.50 15.02 1.12
N ALA A 128 2.39 14.43 1.91
CA ALA A 128 2.48 14.71 3.34
C ALA A 128 2.93 16.16 3.59
N ASP A 129 2.19 16.88 4.42
CA ASP A 129 2.58 18.16 4.99
C ASP A 129 2.79 17.99 6.49
N HIS A 130 3.99 18.28 6.95
CA HIS A 130 4.36 18.17 8.35
C HIS A 130 4.51 19.54 8.98
N GLU A 131 3.63 19.87 9.93
CA GLU A 131 3.64 21.14 10.69
C GLU A 131 3.71 22.41 9.80
N GLY A 132 3.10 22.39 8.61
CA GLY A 132 3.14 23.52 7.66
C GLY A 132 4.53 23.79 7.05
N ARG A 133 5.49 22.89 7.27
CA ARG A 133 6.77 22.91 6.57
C ARG A 133 6.68 22.01 5.35
N GLU A 134 6.98 22.55 4.18
CA GLU A 134 7.12 21.72 2.98
C GLU A 134 8.08 20.56 3.31
N PHE A 135 7.54 19.34 3.43
CA PHE A 135 8.33 18.13 3.69
C PHE A 135 9.45 17.96 2.65
N GLN A 136 9.22 18.50 1.44
CA GLN A 136 10.23 18.56 0.36
C GLN A 136 11.46 19.42 0.69
N LYS A 137 11.40 20.29 1.70
CA LYS A 137 12.56 21.08 2.16
C LYS A 137 13.31 20.44 3.32
N SER A 138 12.79 19.34 3.90
CA SER A 138 13.57 18.61 4.90
C SER A 138 14.85 18.09 4.24
N ARG A 139 15.98 18.19 4.93
CA ARG A 139 17.27 17.64 4.45
C ARG A 139 17.18 16.16 4.08
N ILE A 140 16.20 15.46 4.59
CA ILE A 140 15.90 14.05 4.36
C ILE A 140 15.40 13.85 2.92
N LEU A 141 14.48 14.71 2.42
CA LEU A 141 13.98 14.65 1.04
C LEU A 141 14.88 15.36 0.03
N SER A 142 15.71 16.32 0.45
CA SER A 142 16.66 16.95 -0.46
C SER A 142 17.82 16.02 -0.86
N GLY A 143 18.10 14.98 -0.09
CA GLY A 143 19.04 13.92 -0.46
C GLY A 143 18.47 12.94 -1.49
N ILE A 144 17.20 12.65 -1.42
CA ILE A 144 16.46 11.93 -2.45
C ILE A 144 15.83 13.01 -3.33
N ARG A 145 16.41 13.29 -4.48
CA ARG A 145 15.72 14.05 -5.52
C ARG A 145 14.57 13.18 -6.03
N VAL A 146 13.50 13.17 -5.24
CA VAL A 146 12.27 12.38 -5.44
C VAL A 146 11.76 12.49 -6.88
N ASN A 147 11.91 13.66 -7.51
CA ASN A 147 11.54 13.87 -8.90
C ASN A 147 12.27 12.98 -9.93
N ASN A 148 13.45 12.46 -9.60
CA ASN A 148 14.20 11.58 -10.52
C ASN A 148 14.21 10.11 -10.08
N ALA A 149 14.09 9.83 -8.80
CA ALA A 149 14.08 8.46 -8.28
C ALA A 149 12.84 7.68 -8.72
N PHE A 150 11.71 8.37 -8.86
CA PHE A 150 10.43 7.75 -9.22
C PHE A 150 9.99 7.98 -10.66
N ASN A 151 10.80 8.65 -11.48
CA ASN A 151 10.56 8.73 -12.94
C ASN A 151 10.99 7.45 -13.69
N GLY A 152 10.98 6.31 -13.03
CA GLY A 152 11.02 4.98 -13.64
C GLY A 152 12.33 4.57 -14.33
N SER A 153 13.34 5.44 -14.42
CA SER A 153 14.60 5.10 -15.08
C SER A 153 15.80 4.97 -14.12
N PHE A 154 15.55 5.05 -12.82
CA PHE A 154 16.63 5.31 -11.85
C PHE A 154 17.56 4.13 -11.62
N PHE A 155 17.07 2.90 -11.83
CA PHE A 155 17.81 1.67 -11.57
C PHE A 155 17.76 0.69 -12.75
N LYS A 156 17.46 1.19 -13.96
CA LYS A 156 17.38 0.36 -15.16
C LYS A 156 18.66 0.45 -15.98
N TYR A 157 19.19 -0.68 -16.32
CA TYR A 157 20.45 -0.82 -17.05
C TYR A 157 20.32 -1.87 -18.14
N LYS A 158 21.04 -1.69 -19.25
CA LYS A 158 21.14 -2.69 -20.33
C LYS A 158 22.12 -3.79 -19.93
N ALA A 159 21.65 -5.02 -19.92
CA ALA A 159 22.44 -6.22 -19.76
C ALA A 159 23.19 -6.56 -21.06
N LYS A 160 24.08 -7.54 -21.02
CA LYS A 160 24.91 -7.99 -22.17
C LYS A 160 24.05 -8.44 -23.37
N ASP A 161 22.93 -9.09 -23.10
CA ASP A 161 21.94 -9.55 -24.10
C ASP A 161 21.01 -8.42 -24.62
N GLY A 162 21.24 -7.17 -24.20
CA GLY A 162 20.44 -6.01 -24.60
C GLY A 162 19.11 -5.84 -23.86
N ARG A 163 18.75 -6.74 -22.95
CA ARG A 163 17.55 -6.63 -22.11
C ARG A 163 17.78 -5.60 -21.01
N ASP A 164 16.68 -5.00 -20.55
CA ASP A 164 16.74 -4.15 -19.36
C ASP A 164 16.68 -4.99 -18.09
N VAL A 165 17.50 -4.59 -17.12
CA VAL A 165 17.50 -5.10 -15.74
C VAL A 165 17.30 -3.93 -14.79
N SER A 166 16.49 -4.11 -13.76
CA SER A 166 16.31 -3.12 -12.72
C SER A 166 16.77 -3.66 -11.36
N PHE A 167 17.29 -2.76 -10.52
CA PHE A 167 17.74 -3.08 -9.17
C PHE A 167 17.03 -2.16 -8.17
N HIS A 168 16.36 -2.76 -7.20
CA HIS A 168 15.61 -2.05 -6.16
C HIS A 168 16.17 -2.41 -4.77
N VAL A 169 17.32 -1.84 -4.45
CA VAL A 169 18.10 -2.12 -3.23
C VAL A 169 18.03 -0.93 -2.26
N TYR A 170 16.94 -0.84 -1.52
CA TYR A 170 16.67 0.28 -0.61
C TYR A 170 17.38 0.16 0.74
N TYR A 171 17.80 -1.05 1.14
CA TYR A 171 18.54 -1.27 2.37
C TYR A 171 20.03 -1.36 2.12
N GLN A 172 20.84 -0.71 2.97
CA GLN A 172 22.29 -0.78 2.90
C GLN A 172 22.81 -2.24 2.91
N SER A 173 22.12 -3.12 3.65
CA SER A 173 22.46 -4.55 3.67
C SER A 173 22.26 -5.25 2.33
N GLN A 174 21.16 -4.94 1.60
CA GLN A 174 20.91 -5.47 0.26
C GLN A 174 21.94 -4.95 -0.74
N LEU A 175 22.26 -3.67 -0.64
CA LEU A 175 23.27 -3.03 -1.47
C LEU A 175 24.66 -3.65 -1.28
N ASN A 176 25.07 -3.88 -0.03
CA ASN A 176 26.35 -4.52 0.28
C ASN A 176 26.41 -5.96 -0.27
N LYS A 177 25.31 -6.71 -0.19
CA LYS A 177 25.22 -8.07 -0.73
C LYS A 177 25.33 -8.05 -2.26
N LEU A 178 24.62 -7.14 -2.95
CA LEU A 178 24.71 -6.99 -4.39
C LEU A 178 26.14 -6.59 -4.82
N ALA A 179 26.75 -5.65 -4.13
CA ALA A 179 28.10 -5.19 -4.40
C ALA A 179 29.17 -6.28 -4.18
N ALA A 180 28.91 -7.21 -3.25
CA ALA A 180 29.78 -8.37 -3.04
C ALA A 180 29.58 -9.49 -4.10
N ALA A 181 28.37 -9.60 -4.66
CA ALA A 181 28.03 -10.63 -5.64
C ALA A 181 28.41 -10.28 -7.09
N LEU A 182 28.65 -8.99 -7.37
CA LEU A 182 28.96 -8.50 -8.73
C LEU A 182 30.36 -7.86 -8.76
N PRO A 183 31.06 -7.87 -9.94
CA PRO A 183 32.46 -7.44 -10.06
C PRO A 183 32.60 -5.91 -10.12
N PHE A 184 32.23 -5.21 -9.06
CA PHE A 184 32.50 -3.78 -8.92
C PHE A 184 34.00 -3.51 -8.77
N SER A 185 34.48 -2.40 -9.33
CA SER A 185 35.91 -2.05 -9.38
C SER A 185 36.51 -1.83 -8.00
N LYS A 186 35.69 -1.54 -7.01
CA LYS A 186 36.11 -1.28 -5.62
C LYS A 186 35.37 -2.24 -4.67
N PRO A 187 35.75 -3.52 -4.64
CA PRO A 187 35.14 -4.47 -3.72
C PRO A 187 35.46 -4.04 -2.27
N GLY A 188 34.44 -3.97 -1.44
CA GLY A 188 34.55 -3.60 -0.03
C GLY A 188 34.41 -2.11 0.30
N GLU A 189 34.31 -1.21 -0.67
CA GLU A 189 33.80 0.14 -0.41
C GLU A 189 32.33 0.08 0.00
N LYS A 190 31.95 0.90 1.00
CA LYS A 190 30.54 1.06 1.38
C LYS A 190 29.80 1.82 0.29
N TYR A 191 29.24 1.09 -0.65
CA TYR A 191 28.27 1.68 -1.55
C TYR A 191 27.03 2.05 -0.73
N ASN A 192 26.49 3.23 -0.98
CA ASN A 192 25.16 3.60 -0.52
C ASN A 192 24.25 3.85 -1.74
N MET A 193 22.97 3.86 -1.55
CA MET A 193 21.99 4.07 -2.64
C MET A 193 22.35 5.31 -3.46
N LEU A 194 22.82 6.36 -2.82
CA LEU A 194 23.21 7.60 -3.48
C LEU A 194 24.48 7.44 -4.34
N SER A 195 25.46 6.65 -3.89
CA SER A 195 26.70 6.42 -4.65
C SER A 195 26.46 5.53 -5.87
N MET A 196 25.62 4.49 -5.76
CA MET A 196 25.22 3.67 -6.91
C MET A 196 24.44 4.47 -7.96
N THR A 197 23.58 5.38 -7.53
CA THR A 197 22.83 6.23 -8.47
C THR A 197 23.71 7.29 -9.13
N LYS A 198 24.81 7.69 -8.51
CA LYS A 198 25.79 8.63 -9.07
C LYS A 198 26.75 7.96 -10.04
N ASP A 199 27.12 6.72 -9.81
CA ASP A 199 28.05 5.99 -10.67
C ASP A 199 27.35 5.09 -11.70
N LYS A 200 26.52 5.73 -12.54
CA LYS A 200 25.81 5.05 -13.63
C LYS A 200 26.75 4.34 -14.61
N LYS A 201 27.97 4.84 -14.77
CA LYS A 201 28.96 4.24 -15.68
C LYS A 201 29.47 2.91 -15.14
N GLU A 202 29.78 2.86 -13.84
CA GLU A 202 30.21 1.62 -13.19
C GLU A 202 29.10 0.59 -13.17
N MET A 203 27.87 1.00 -12.83
CA MET A 203 26.71 0.11 -12.90
C MET A 203 26.51 -0.46 -14.32
N ALA A 204 26.55 0.38 -15.34
CA ALA A 204 26.43 -0.07 -16.73
C ALA A 204 27.57 -1.02 -17.14
N ARG A 205 28.80 -0.75 -16.69
CA ARG A 205 29.95 -1.63 -16.91
C ARG A 205 29.78 -2.99 -16.26
N VAL A 206 29.30 -3.04 -15.03
CA VAL A 206 29.10 -4.29 -14.28
C VAL A 206 27.96 -5.09 -14.90
N VAL A 207 26.80 -4.44 -15.10
CA VAL A 207 25.59 -5.07 -15.64
C VAL A 207 25.82 -5.58 -17.07
N GLY A 208 26.53 -4.82 -17.90
CA GLY A 208 26.85 -5.21 -19.30
C GLY A 208 27.77 -6.43 -19.45
N GLN A 209 28.24 -7.04 -18.36
CA GLN A 209 29.04 -8.29 -18.40
C GLN A 209 28.18 -9.56 -18.35
N PHE A 210 26.92 -9.45 -17.94
CA PHE A 210 26.01 -10.58 -17.69
C PHE A 210 24.76 -10.49 -18.54
N ASP A 211 24.16 -11.62 -18.84
CA ASP A 211 22.82 -11.68 -19.41
C ASP A 211 21.76 -11.33 -18.32
N ALA A 212 20.62 -10.79 -18.74
CA ALA A 212 19.63 -10.24 -17.81
C ALA A 212 19.09 -11.28 -16.83
N LEU A 213 18.82 -12.49 -17.29
CA LEU A 213 18.33 -13.58 -16.43
C LEU A 213 19.40 -14.02 -15.42
N GLU A 214 20.68 -14.04 -15.83
CA GLU A 214 21.79 -14.35 -14.92
C GLU A 214 21.89 -13.31 -13.78
N LEU A 215 21.72 -12.03 -14.12
CA LEU A 215 21.71 -10.96 -13.12
C LEU A 215 20.54 -11.06 -12.14
N GLU A 216 19.36 -11.43 -12.63
CA GLU A 216 18.20 -11.69 -11.80
C GLU A 216 18.48 -12.79 -10.78
N GLU A 217 18.96 -13.94 -11.23
CA GLU A 217 19.27 -15.07 -10.35
C GLU A 217 20.40 -14.76 -9.36
N LYS A 218 21.47 -14.08 -9.80
CA LYS A 218 22.55 -13.62 -8.90
C LYS A 218 22.03 -12.65 -7.82
N SER A 219 21.13 -11.73 -8.20
CA SER A 219 20.55 -10.77 -7.27
C SER A 219 19.71 -11.47 -6.20
N PHE A 220 18.85 -12.38 -6.60
CA PHE A 220 18.04 -13.14 -5.65
C PHE A 220 18.90 -14.07 -4.78
N ALA A 221 19.88 -14.75 -5.36
CA ALA A 221 20.77 -15.66 -4.63
C ALA A 221 21.55 -14.94 -3.51
N CYS A 222 21.94 -13.68 -3.72
CA CYS A 222 22.58 -12.89 -2.65
C CYS A 222 21.58 -12.18 -1.71
N GLY A 223 20.27 -12.31 -1.93
CA GLY A 223 19.22 -11.66 -1.13
C GLY A 223 19.07 -10.16 -1.43
N ALA A 224 19.42 -9.76 -2.66
CA ALA A 224 19.13 -8.43 -3.20
C ALA A 224 17.90 -8.48 -4.13
N CYS A 225 17.40 -7.31 -4.51
CA CYS A 225 16.25 -7.17 -5.38
C CYS A 225 16.69 -6.66 -6.75
N GLY A 226 16.87 -7.56 -7.69
CA GLY A 226 17.14 -7.27 -9.09
C GLY A 226 16.31 -8.18 -9.98
N CYS A 227 15.81 -7.66 -11.10
CA CYS A 227 15.02 -8.45 -12.04
C CYS A 227 15.27 -8.04 -13.50
N MET A 228 15.10 -8.99 -14.41
CA MET A 228 14.92 -8.73 -15.82
C MET A 228 13.53 -8.11 -16.06
N LEU A 229 13.45 -7.06 -16.86
CA LEU A 229 12.17 -6.51 -17.27
C LEU A 229 11.53 -7.43 -18.30
N ARG A 230 10.23 -7.69 -18.11
CA ARG A 230 9.44 -8.58 -18.96
C ARG A 230 8.25 -7.87 -19.56
N SER A 231 7.75 -8.36 -20.69
CA SER A 231 6.37 -8.12 -21.09
C SER A 231 5.43 -8.94 -20.20
N ARG A 232 4.13 -8.65 -20.27
CA ARG A 232 3.13 -9.46 -19.57
C ARG A 232 3.15 -10.92 -20.06
N GLU A 233 3.25 -11.12 -21.35
CA GLU A 233 3.27 -12.45 -21.98
C GLU A 233 4.51 -13.25 -21.54
N GLU A 234 5.67 -12.59 -21.50
CA GLU A 234 6.90 -13.21 -20.99
C GLU A 234 6.79 -13.57 -19.50
N TRP A 235 6.15 -12.72 -18.70
CA TRP A 235 5.90 -13.01 -17.29
C TRP A 235 4.95 -14.19 -17.12
N GLU A 236 3.79 -14.15 -17.78
CA GLU A 236 2.78 -15.21 -17.70
C GLU A 236 3.26 -16.55 -18.27
N ALA A 237 4.31 -16.57 -19.12
CA ALA A 237 4.96 -17.77 -19.62
C ALA A 237 5.94 -18.40 -18.61
N THR A 238 6.34 -17.68 -17.55
CA THR A 238 7.14 -18.27 -16.46
C THR A 238 6.28 -19.12 -15.54
N GLU A 239 6.88 -20.12 -14.87
CA GLU A 239 6.17 -20.95 -13.89
C GLU A 239 5.54 -20.09 -12.77
N VAL A 240 6.29 -19.13 -12.24
CA VAL A 240 5.79 -18.23 -11.20
C VAL A 240 4.71 -17.29 -11.72
N GLY A 241 4.84 -16.76 -12.92
CA GLY A 241 3.86 -15.88 -13.54
C GLY A 241 2.53 -16.58 -13.83
N ALA A 242 2.60 -17.81 -14.36
CA ALA A 242 1.43 -18.66 -14.57
C ALA A 242 0.72 -18.94 -13.24
N ALA A 243 1.46 -19.34 -12.20
CA ALA A 243 0.90 -19.58 -10.88
C ALA A 243 0.25 -18.33 -10.27
N VAL A 244 0.87 -17.15 -10.39
CA VAL A 244 0.32 -15.88 -9.89
C VAL A 244 -0.93 -15.46 -10.66
N LYS A 245 -0.98 -15.70 -11.96
CA LYS A 245 -2.14 -15.41 -12.82
C LYS A 245 -3.38 -16.19 -12.36
N ASP A 246 -3.20 -17.47 -12.05
CA ASP A 246 -4.28 -18.36 -11.67
C ASP A 246 -4.69 -18.21 -10.18
N MET A 247 -3.88 -17.51 -9.38
CA MET A 247 -4.20 -17.25 -7.99
C MET A 247 -5.40 -16.30 -7.82
N PRO A 248 -6.28 -16.53 -6.82
CA PRO A 248 -7.23 -15.51 -6.39
C PRO A 248 -6.53 -14.22 -5.95
N LEU A 249 -7.15 -13.07 -6.23
CA LEU A 249 -6.62 -11.76 -5.79
C LEU A 249 -6.41 -11.72 -4.27
N ILE A 250 -7.35 -12.27 -3.52
CA ILE A 250 -7.30 -12.46 -2.07
C ILE A 250 -7.51 -13.93 -1.80
N ARG A 251 -6.62 -14.53 -1.01
CA ARG A 251 -6.81 -15.88 -0.51
C ARG A 251 -7.17 -15.82 0.97
N THR A 252 -8.31 -16.39 1.30
CA THR A 252 -8.78 -16.50 2.68
C THR A 252 -9.05 -17.96 3.01
N SER A 253 -8.45 -18.45 4.10
CA SER A 253 -8.68 -19.80 4.60
C SER A 253 -8.96 -19.78 6.10
N LYS A 254 -9.98 -20.53 6.55
CA LYS A 254 -10.22 -20.79 7.97
C LYS A 254 -9.14 -21.72 8.47
N LYS A 255 -8.51 -21.40 9.59
CA LYS A 255 -7.36 -22.15 10.17
C LYS A 255 -7.69 -22.82 11.49
N SER A 256 -8.73 -22.36 12.17
CA SER A 256 -9.21 -22.96 13.42
C SER A 256 -10.71 -22.80 13.54
N GLU A 257 -11.33 -23.68 14.26
CA GLU A 257 -12.66 -23.45 14.82
C GLU A 257 -12.56 -22.60 16.09
N GLY A 258 -13.63 -21.89 16.42
CA GLY A 258 -13.68 -21.04 17.61
C GLY A 258 -15.01 -20.30 17.72
N GLU A 259 -15.23 -19.69 18.85
CA GLU A 259 -16.46 -18.95 19.11
C GLU A 259 -16.56 -17.67 18.30
N ILE A 260 -17.78 -17.22 18.05
CA ILE A 260 -18.05 -15.89 17.48
C ILE A 260 -17.61 -14.83 18.52
N PRO A 261 -16.79 -13.87 18.14
CA PRO A 261 -16.27 -12.88 19.08
C PRO A 261 -17.35 -11.97 19.61
N ALA A 262 -17.33 -11.68 20.91
CA ALA A 262 -18.25 -10.78 21.57
C ALA A 262 -17.75 -9.32 21.56
N TRP A 263 -17.46 -8.78 20.35
CA TRP A 263 -16.96 -7.40 20.22
C TRP A 263 -18.01 -6.33 20.53
N GLY A 264 -19.30 -6.74 20.67
CA GLY A 264 -20.41 -5.84 20.96
C GLY A 264 -20.74 -4.89 19.81
N LYS A 265 -21.66 -3.96 20.08
CA LYS A 265 -22.06 -2.92 19.15
C LYS A 265 -20.91 -1.93 18.90
N PRO A 266 -20.70 -1.46 17.66
CA PRO A 266 -19.74 -0.42 17.36
C PRO A 266 -20.02 0.88 18.11
N ASN A 267 -18.99 1.65 18.38
CA ASN A 267 -19.10 2.99 18.92
C ASN A 267 -18.85 4.05 17.84
N SER A 268 -18.82 5.33 18.21
CA SER A 268 -18.63 6.46 17.30
C SER A 268 -17.31 6.45 16.53
N ARG A 269 -16.37 5.53 16.83
CA ARG A 269 -15.13 5.37 16.08
C ARG A 269 -15.32 4.59 14.77
N GLY A 270 -16.39 3.80 14.66
CA GLY A 270 -16.72 3.07 13.43
C GLY A 270 -16.87 1.56 13.62
N PRO A 271 -17.12 0.83 12.52
CA PRO A 271 -17.52 -0.59 12.54
C PRO A 271 -16.47 -1.54 13.11
N LEU A 272 -15.20 -1.14 13.18
CA LEU A 272 -14.11 -1.93 13.77
C LEU A 272 -13.73 -1.48 15.20
N SER A 273 -14.50 -0.59 15.82
CA SER A 273 -14.18 -0.13 17.18
C SER A 273 -14.10 -1.29 18.18
N GLY A 274 -13.04 -1.29 19.02
CA GLY A 274 -12.76 -2.34 19.98
C GLY A 274 -12.09 -3.58 19.40
N ILE A 275 -11.87 -3.66 18.08
CA ILE A 275 -11.09 -4.73 17.46
C ILE A 275 -9.60 -4.36 17.50
N LYS A 276 -8.78 -5.23 18.08
CA LYS A 276 -7.35 -5.03 18.33
C LYS A 276 -6.52 -5.56 17.17
N VAL A 277 -5.75 -4.69 16.52
CA VAL A 277 -4.84 -5.03 15.43
C VAL A 277 -3.39 -4.87 15.88
N LEU A 278 -2.63 -5.94 15.91
CA LEU A 278 -1.18 -5.88 16.09
C LEU A 278 -0.52 -5.78 14.71
N ASP A 279 0.11 -4.65 14.46
CA ASP A 279 0.71 -4.33 13.19
C ASP A 279 2.21 -4.65 13.20
N LEU A 280 2.58 -5.78 12.59
CA LEU A 280 3.95 -6.24 12.36
C LEU A 280 4.34 -5.96 10.90
N THR A 281 4.02 -4.80 10.38
CA THR A 281 4.34 -4.42 9.00
C THR A 281 5.35 -3.28 8.94
N HIS A 282 5.91 -3.04 7.76
CA HIS A 282 6.86 -1.96 7.54
C HIS A 282 6.75 -1.42 6.10
N ILE A 283 7.36 -0.29 5.86
CA ILE A 283 7.40 0.46 4.61
C ILE A 283 6.01 1.01 4.24
N ILE A 284 5.33 0.54 3.16
CA ILE A 284 4.11 1.15 2.66
C ILE A 284 2.94 0.16 2.60
N ALA A 285 3.10 -0.96 1.88
CA ALA A 285 1.98 -1.82 1.51
C ALA A 285 1.26 -2.46 2.72
N GLY A 286 2.01 -3.08 3.63
CA GLY A 286 1.44 -3.62 4.87
C GLY A 286 0.83 -2.53 5.75
N PRO A 287 1.58 -1.45 6.06
CA PRO A 287 1.04 -0.33 6.82
C PRO A 287 -0.18 0.34 6.20
N ALA A 288 -0.34 0.36 4.87
CA ALA A 288 -1.55 0.86 4.21
C ALA A 288 -2.78 0.00 4.54
N CYS A 289 -2.62 -1.32 4.67
CA CYS A 289 -3.70 -2.21 5.12
C CYS A 289 -4.18 -1.84 6.52
N SER A 290 -3.29 -1.85 7.50
CA SER A 290 -3.65 -1.57 8.89
C SER A 290 -4.09 -0.12 9.11
N ARG A 291 -3.68 0.84 8.27
CA ARG A 291 -4.22 2.20 8.24
C ARG A 291 -5.69 2.21 7.83
N ILE A 292 -6.10 1.47 6.80
CA ILE A 292 -7.52 1.34 6.42
C ILE A 292 -8.34 0.75 7.58
N LEU A 293 -7.82 -0.25 8.29
CA LEU A 293 -8.49 -0.80 9.47
C LEU A 293 -8.64 0.27 10.58
N ALA A 294 -7.62 1.11 10.80
CA ALA A 294 -7.70 2.23 11.73
C ALA A 294 -8.73 3.28 11.30
N GLU A 295 -8.83 3.60 10.00
CA GLU A 295 -9.84 4.51 9.45
C GLU A 295 -11.26 4.04 9.77
N TYR A 296 -11.51 2.74 9.77
CA TYR A 296 -12.79 2.14 10.20
C TYR A 296 -12.91 1.92 11.72
N GLY A 297 -11.99 2.44 12.50
CA GLY A 297 -12.10 2.51 13.97
C GLY A 297 -11.38 1.43 14.76
N ALA A 298 -10.63 0.53 14.13
CA ALA A 298 -9.84 -0.48 14.83
C ALA A 298 -8.78 0.15 15.75
N ASP A 299 -8.47 -0.56 16.86
CA ASP A 299 -7.36 -0.22 17.73
C ASP A 299 -6.06 -0.82 17.20
N VAL A 300 -5.33 -0.06 16.40
CA VAL A 300 -4.10 -0.52 15.78
C VAL A 300 -2.89 -0.16 16.62
N LEU A 301 -2.09 -1.18 16.97
CA LEU A 301 -0.82 -1.04 17.66
C LEU A 301 0.33 -1.46 16.72
N LEU A 302 1.08 -0.49 16.24
CA LEU A 302 2.23 -0.70 15.37
C LEU A 302 3.45 -1.07 16.23
N VAL A 303 4.04 -2.22 15.97
CA VAL A 303 5.33 -2.62 16.56
C VAL A 303 6.46 -2.11 15.70
N ARG A 304 7.23 -1.16 16.23
CA ARG A 304 8.40 -0.61 15.57
C ARG A 304 9.67 -1.24 16.15
N ARG A 305 10.65 -1.47 15.29
CA ARG A 305 12.00 -1.78 15.73
C ARG A 305 12.58 -0.57 16.46
N GLY A 306 13.29 -0.81 17.60
CA GLY A 306 13.96 0.25 18.33
C GLY A 306 14.92 1.04 17.45
N ARG A 307 15.15 2.32 17.75
CA ARG A 307 15.88 3.37 17.03
C ARG A 307 15.90 3.19 15.50
N PHE A 308 15.39 4.17 14.78
CA PHE A 308 15.46 4.22 13.32
C PHE A 308 16.84 3.83 12.83
N VAL A 309 16.96 2.62 12.29
CA VAL A 309 18.25 2.11 11.80
C VAL A 309 18.67 2.91 10.57
N GLU A 310 17.68 3.43 9.82
CA GLU A 310 17.92 4.21 8.61
C GLU A 310 16.89 5.33 8.49
N GLN A 311 17.33 6.59 8.50
CA GLN A 311 16.45 7.77 8.38
C GLN A 311 15.62 7.76 7.08
N GLU A 312 16.13 7.09 6.05
CA GLU A 312 15.47 6.96 4.75
C GLU A 312 14.20 6.11 4.83
N GLN A 313 14.13 5.15 5.75
CA GLN A 313 12.94 4.31 5.95
C GLN A 313 11.80 5.06 6.62
N ALA A 314 12.10 5.93 7.57
CA ALA A 314 11.08 6.72 8.25
C ALA A 314 10.20 7.49 7.28
N MET A 315 10.74 7.96 6.17
CA MET A 315 10.01 8.68 5.13
C MET A 315 9.02 7.79 4.38
N LEU A 316 9.39 6.55 4.11
CA LEU A 316 8.52 5.60 3.41
C LEU A 316 7.41 5.08 4.34
N GLU A 317 7.65 5.07 5.65
CA GLU A 317 6.72 4.54 6.64
C GLU A 317 5.74 5.57 7.18
N PHE A 318 6.05 6.84 7.03
CA PHE A 318 5.39 7.96 7.68
C PHE A 318 3.86 8.00 7.47
N ASP A 319 3.41 7.80 6.23
CA ASP A 319 2.00 7.73 5.89
C ASP A 319 1.30 6.53 6.55
N GLY A 320 2.01 5.42 6.62
CA GLY A 320 1.52 4.18 7.21
C GLY A 320 1.28 4.25 8.72
N TRP A 321 1.79 5.28 9.42
CA TRP A 321 1.60 5.45 10.87
C TRP A 321 0.29 6.14 11.24
N ALA A 322 -0.40 6.73 10.27
CA ALA A 322 -1.64 7.45 10.51
C ALA A 322 -2.68 6.58 11.22
N GLY A 323 -3.27 7.09 12.29
CA GLY A 323 -4.34 6.44 13.05
C GLY A 323 -3.91 5.34 14.01
N LYS A 324 -2.61 5.13 14.21
CA LYS A 324 -2.08 4.03 14.99
C LYS A 324 -1.46 4.50 16.31
N ASN A 325 -1.53 3.63 17.32
CA ASN A 325 -0.58 3.68 18.44
C ASN A 325 0.71 2.96 18.02
N SER A 326 1.82 3.22 18.68
CA SER A 326 3.04 2.47 18.45
C SER A 326 3.74 2.07 19.74
N ILE A 327 4.45 0.95 19.66
CA ILE A 327 5.37 0.46 20.67
C ILE A 327 6.70 0.10 20.02
N GLN A 328 7.81 0.40 20.68
CA GLN A 328 9.14 -0.01 20.22
C GLN A 328 9.55 -1.29 20.93
N LEU A 329 9.85 -2.35 20.15
CA LEU A 329 10.31 -3.63 20.68
C LEU A 329 11.54 -4.12 19.91
N ASP A 330 12.58 -4.47 20.63
CA ASP A 330 13.73 -5.20 20.10
C ASP A 330 13.58 -6.69 20.47
N PHE A 331 13.30 -7.53 19.49
CA PHE A 331 13.11 -8.96 19.69
C PHE A 331 14.39 -9.73 20.07
N ASN A 332 15.57 -9.10 20.02
CA ASN A 332 16.78 -9.66 20.58
C ASN A 332 16.83 -9.52 22.11
N VAL A 333 15.94 -8.73 22.72
CA VAL A 333 15.80 -8.56 24.17
C VAL A 333 14.66 -9.49 24.63
N PRO A 334 14.94 -10.52 25.47
CA PRO A 334 13.96 -11.54 25.83
C PRO A 334 12.66 -10.99 26.41
N GLU A 335 12.74 -9.99 27.29
CA GLU A 335 11.58 -9.37 27.93
C GLU A 335 10.68 -8.64 26.92
N GLN A 336 11.29 -8.03 25.89
CA GLN A 336 10.56 -7.34 24.84
C GLN A 336 9.94 -8.33 23.83
N LEU A 337 10.59 -9.47 23.60
CA LEU A 337 10.04 -10.57 22.81
C LEU A 337 8.83 -11.19 23.53
N GLU A 338 8.92 -11.43 24.84
CA GLU A 338 7.76 -11.92 25.61
C GLU A 338 6.61 -10.91 25.59
N ARG A 339 6.93 -9.62 25.66
CA ARG A 339 5.90 -8.57 25.50
C ARG A 339 5.20 -8.65 24.14
N ALA A 340 5.94 -8.89 23.05
CA ALA A 340 5.35 -9.10 21.73
C ALA A 340 4.41 -10.32 21.71
N LYS A 341 4.79 -11.44 22.33
CA LYS A 341 3.94 -12.63 22.44
C LYS A 341 2.67 -12.38 23.27
N GLU A 342 2.76 -11.58 24.33
CA GLU A 342 1.58 -11.17 25.11
C GLU A 342 0.61 -10.33 24.26
N LEU A 343 1.13 -9.42 23.44
CA LEU A 343 0.33 -8.63 22.52
C LEU A 343 -0.34 -9.52 21.46
N ILE A 344 0.38 -10.51 20.92
CA ILE A 344 -0.20 -11.50 19.98
C ILE A 344 -1.37 -12.25 20.60
N ARG A 345 -1.25 -12.70 21.87
CA ARG A 345 -2.36 -13.40 22.57
C ARG A 345 -3.62 -12.55 22.69
N GLN A 346 -3.49 -11.24 22.70
CA GLN A 346 -4.59 -10.28 22.88
C GLN A 346 -5.13 -9.73 21.56
N ALA A 347 -4.44 -9.96 20.45
CA ALA A 347 -4.80 -9.39 19.15
C ALA A 347 -5.97 -10.15 18.52
N ASP A 348 -6.93 -9.43 17.94
CA ASP A 348 -7.95 -10.01 17.06
C ASP A 348 -7.39 -10.24 15.65
N ILE A 349 -6.50 -9.33 15.23
CA ILE A 349 -5.87 -9.33 13.91
C ILE A 349 -4.36 -9.11 14.08
N VAL A 350 -3.55 -9.86 13.34
CA VAL A 350 -2.12 -9.61 13.17
C VAL A 350 -1.86 -9.33 11.69
N THR A 351 -1.30 -8.16 11.38
CA THR A 351 -0.86 -7.83 10.01
C THR A 351 0.65 -8.02 9.89
N TYR A 352 1.10 -8.56 8.75
CA TYR A 352 2.50 -8.92 8.52
C TYR A 352 2.94 -8.58 7.09
N SER A 353 4.15 -8.01 6.93
CA SER A 353 4.70 -7.70 5.60
C SER A 353 6.21 -7.86 5.49
N TYR A 354 6.87 -8.52 6.43
CA TYR A 354 8.29 -8.85 6.28
C TYR A 354 8.47 -10.03 5.31
N GLN A 355 9.68 -10.15 4.75
CA GLN A 355 10.06 -11.31 3.97
C GLN A 355 9.81 -12.60 4.78
N ASN A 356 9.39 -13.65 4.09
CA ASN A 356 9.11 -14.95 4.69
C ASN A 356 10.29 -15.41 5.57
N GLY A 357 9.98 -15.99 6.72
CA GLY A 357 10.99 -16.48 7.69
C GLY A 357 11.73 -15.40 8.50
N THR A 358 11.51 -14.09 8.24
CA THR A 358 12.24 -13.02 8.95
C THR A 358 12.07 -13.07 10.46
N LEU A 359 10.87 -13.38 10.95
CA LEU A 359 10.57 -13.44 12.37
C LEU A 359 10.65 -14.87 12.97
N ASP A 360 10.92 -15.90 12.16
CA ASP A 360 10.95 -17.28 12.60
C ASP A 360 12.04 -17.54 13.65
N LYS A 361 13.19 -16.89 13.51
CA LYS A 361 14.29 -16.95 14.49
C LYS A 361 13.92 -16.42 15.87
N PHE A 362 12.83 -15.65 15.97
CA PHE A 362 12.28 -15.15 17.24
C PHE A 362 11.10 -15.98 17.73
N GLY A 363 10.75 -17.10 17.06
CA GLY A 363 9.56 -17.90 17.36
C GLY A 363 8.26 -17.14 17.08
N LEU A 364 8.25 -16.28 16.05
CA LEU A 364 7.11 -15.50 15.59
C LEU A 364 6.75 -15.83 14.13
N SER A 365 6.92 -17.09 13.72
CA SER A 365 6.34 -17.61 12.48
C SER A 365 4.81 -17.55 12.53
N GLU A 366 4.13 -17.67 11.40
CA GLU A 366 2.66 -17.75 11.37
C GLU A 366 2.15 -18.88 12.27
N GLU A 367 2.79 -20.05 12.21
CA GLU A 367 2.42 -21.20 13.04
C GLU A 367 2.59 -20.89 14.54
N ALA A 368 3.71 -20.28 14.93
CA ALA A 368 3.93 -19.88 16.32
C ALA A 368 2.93 -18.83 16.80
N ILE A 369 2.58 -17.85 15.94
CA ILE A 369 1.54 -16.86 16.23
C ILE A 369 0.19 -17.55 16.45
N ARG A 370 -0.16 -18.56 15.65
CA ARG A 370 -1.40 -19.33 15.79
C ARG A 370 -1.41 -20.23 17.03
N GLN A 371 -0.25 -20.75 17.45
CA GLN A 371 -0.13 -21.47 18.72
C GLN A 371 -0.38 -20.54 19.92
N LEU A 372 0.07 -19.29 19.84
CA LEU A 372 -0.20 -18.27 20.86
C LEU A 372 -1.65 -17.80 20.86
N ASN A 373 -2.26 -17.70 19.66
CA ASN A 373 -3.63 -17.20 19.47
C ASN A 373 -4.30 -17.94 18.29
N PRO A 374 -4.94 -19.08 18.53
CA PRO A 374 -5.57 -19.89 17.47
C PRO A 374 -6.66 -19.15 16.69
N ASN A 375 -7.33 -18.21 17.34
CA ASN A 375 -8.46 -17.48 16.76
C ASN A 375 -8.08 -16.19 16.04
N VAL A 376 -6.80 -15.91 15.87
CA VAL A 376 -6.33 -14.69 15.20
C VAL A 376 -6.69 -14.68 13.72
N ILE A 377 -7.02 -13.51 13.19
CA ILE A 377 -6.98 -13.24 11.75
C ILE A 377 -5.55 -12.83 11.43
N TYR A 378 -4.81 -13.69 10.73
CA TYR A 378 -3.45 -13.40 10.28
C TYR A 378 -3.47 -12.94 8.83
N SER A 379 -3.14 -11.67 8.61
CA SER A 379 -3.19 -11.01 7.30
C SER A 379 -1.77 -10.70 6.84
N ASN A 380 -1.32 -11.30 5.74
CA ASN A 380 0.04 -11.09 5.26
C ASN A 380 0.10 -10.65 3.79
N LEU A 381 1.11 -9.82 3.49
CA LEU A 381 1.42 -9.33 2.17
C LEU A 381 2.92 -9.41 1.93
N MET A 382 3.30 -10.08 0.85
CA MET A 382 4.68 -10.22 0.38
C MET A 382 4.78 -9.90 -1.11
N CYS A 383 5.99 -9.83 -1.66
CA CYS A 383 6.14 -9.61 -3.10
C CYS A 383 5.60 -10.80 -3.92
N PHE A 384 5.97 -12.03 -3.53
CA PHE A 384 5.72 -13.27 -4.27
C PHE A 384 4.99 -14.35 -3.45
N SER A 385 3.97 -14.00 -2.67
CA SER A 385 3.36 -14.92 -1.73
C SER A 385 2.93 -16.26 -2.37
N ASP A 386 3.25 -17.36 -1.71
CA ASP A 386 2.89 -18.77 -2.03
C ASP A 386 3.19 -19.22 -3.47
N SER A 387 4.13 -18.57 -4.13
CA SER A 387 4.69 -19.00 -5.40
C SER A 387 6.02 -19.72 -5.18
N VAL A 388 6.60 -20.26 -6.23
CA VAL A 388 7.96 -20.82 -6.21
C VAL A 388 9.01 -19.78 -5.78
N TRP A 389 8.67 -18.49 -5.86
CA TRP A 389 9.53 -17.38 -5.45
C TRP A 389 9.16 -16.79 -4.07
N LYS A 390 8.34 -17.46 -3.26
CA LYS A 390 7.87 -16.95 -1.96
C LYS A 390 8.97 -16.44 -1.02
N ASP A 391 10.18 -17.00 -1.14
CA ASP A 391 11.34 -16.65 -0.30
C ASP A 391 12.26 -15.60 -0.94
N ARG A 392 11.95 -15.14 -2.17
CA ARG A 392 12.70 -14.08 -2.84
C ARG A 392 12.30 -12.71 -2.29
N PRO A 393 13.27 -11.81 -2.02
CA PRO A 393 12.95 -10.44 -1.65
C PRO A 393 12.38 -9.67 -2.83
N GLY A 394 11.50 -8.71 -2.57
CA GLY A 394 10.95 -7.87 -3.63
C GLY A 394 10.26 -6.63 -3.08
N TRP A 395 10.20 -5.62 -3.94
CA TRP A 395 9.57 -4.33 -3.73
C TRP A 395 8.55 -4.05 -4.81
N ALA A 396 7.66 -3.10 -4.59
CA ALA A 396 6.63 -2.73 -5.56
C ALA A 396 7.18 -2.37 -6.94
N PRO A 397 8.23 -1.53 -7.09
CA PRO A 397 8.78 -1.23 -8.41
C PRO A 397 9.40 -2.46 -9.11
N LEU A 398 9.95 -3.42 -8.34
CA LEU A 398 10.41 -4.69 -8.90
C LEU A 398 9.23 -5.52 -9.41
N ALA A 399 8.12 -5.56 -8.66
CA ALA A 399 6.92 -6.25 -9.10
C ALA A 399 6.32 -5.61 -10.36
N GLU A 400 6.37 -4.28 -10.52
CA GLU A 400 5.97 -3.60 -11.77
C GLU A 400 6.81 -4.03 -12.97
N ASP A 401 8.13 -4.11 -12.78
CA ASP A 401 9.06 -4.44 -13.86
C ASP A 401 8.97 -5.92 -14.25
N ILE A 402 8.89 -6.81 -13.28
CA ILE A 402 8.90 -8.26 -13.51
C ILE A 402 7.58 -8.78 -14.08
N THR A 403 6.45 -8.16 -13.74
CA THR A 403 5.10 -8.54 -14.22
C THR A 403 4.71 -7.86 -15.53
N GLY A 404 5.53 -6.95 -16.04
CA GLY A 404 5.28 -6.25 -17.29
C GLY A 404 4.40 -5.00 -17.17
N LEU A 405 4.05 -4.53 -15.97
CA LEU A 405 3.28 -3.28 -15.83
C LEU A 405 4.05 -2.07 -16.35
N SER A 406 5.36 -1.99 -16.10
CA SER A 406 6.20 -0.90 -16.62
C SER A 406 6.32 -0.94 -18.14
N VAL A 407 6.30 -2.12 -18.75
CA VAL A 407 6.28 -2.30 -20.20
C VAL A 407 4.91 -1.89 -20.77
N ARG A 408 3.80 -2.31 -20.16
CA ARG A 408 2.44 -1.87 -20.56
C ARG A 408 2.27 -0.35 -20.45
N ASN A 409 2.81 0.25 -19.40
CA ASN A 409 2.76 1.70 -19.21
C ASN A 409 3.67 2.49 -20.17
N GLY A 410 4.76 1.87 -20.62
CA GLY A 410 5.69 2.38 -21.63
C GLY A 410 5.72 1.52 -22.90
N SER A 411 6.87 0.88 -23.14
CA SER A 411 7.10 -0.19 -24.10
C SER A 411 8.28 -1.06 -23.62
N LEU A 412 8.58 -2.14 -24.30
CA LEU A 412 9.72 -3.00 -23.98
C LEU A 412 11.06 -2.25 -24.17
N GLU A 413 11.14 -1.37 -25.18
CA GLU A 413 12.34 -0.53 -25.46
C GLU A 413 12.45 0.64 -24.47
N LYS A 414 11.32 1.12 -23.95
CA LYS A 414 11.26 2.23 -23.02
C LYS A 414 10.23 1.96 -21.91
N PRO A 415 10.55 1.07 -20.99
CA PRO A 415 9.65 0.77 -19.88
C PRO A 415 9.53 1.97 -18.92
N VAL A 416 8.30 2.22 -18.47
CA VAL A 416 7.97 3.34 -17.59
C VAL A 416 7.19 2.84 -16.40
N ASN A 417 7.74 2.97 -15.19
CA ASN A 417 7.01 2.62 -13.97
C ASN A 417 5.73 3.45 -13.82
N LEU A 418 4.78 2.92 -13.06
CA LEU A 418 3.52 3.57 -12.78
C LEU A 418 3.73 4.89 -12.03
N ASN A 419 2.74 5.76 -12.09
CA ASN A 419 2.85 7.05 -11.44
C ASN A 419 2.64 6.94 -9.93
N GLY A 420 3.62 7.41 -9.16
CA GLY A 420 3.62 7.29 -7.71
C GLY A 420 4.15 5.94 -7.24
N VAL A 421 3.49 5.37 -6.25
CA VAL A 421 3.77 4.03 -5.71
C VAL A 421 2.48 3.21 -5.62
N PRO A 422 1.73 3.10 -6.72
CA PRO A 422 0.40 2.49 -6.69
C PRO A 422 0.45 1.01 -6.33
N LEU A 423 1.52 0.31 -6.71
CA LEU A 423 1.68 -1.10 -6.42
C LEU A 423 2.15 -1.38 -4.97
N ASP A 424 2.47 -0.35 -4.20
CA ASP A 424 2.55 -0.43 -2.75
C ASP A 424 1.15 -0.28 -2.14
N TYR A 425 0.42 0.78 -2.49
CA TYR A 425 -0.88 1.09 -1.87
C TYR A 425 -1.98 0.12 -2.29
N PHE A 426 -2.11 -0.18 -3.57
CA PHE A 426 -3.21 -1.01 -4.09
C PHE A 426 -3.25 -2.41 -3.46
N PRO A 427 -2.17 -3.21 -3.43
CA PRO A 427 -2.17 -4.50 -2.72
C PRO A 427 -2.39 -4.37 -1.21
N GLY A 428 -1.95 -3.26 -0.60
CA GLY A 428 -2.27 -2.97 0.80
C GLY A 428 -3.77 -2.79 1.04
N PHE A 429 -4.47 -2.09 0.15
CA PHE A 429 -5.94 -1.95 0.21
C PHE A 429 -6.66 -3.26 -0.11
N VAL A 430 -6.12 -4.07 -1.02
CA VAL A 430 -6.61 -5.43 -1.30
C VAL A 430 -6.48 -6.32 -0.06
N LEU A 431 -5.35 -6.24 0.66
CA LEU A 431 -5.19 -6.95 1.94
C LEU A 431 -6.21 -6.47 2.99
N ALA A 432 -6.45 -5.14 3.04
CA ALA A 432 -7.46 -4.58 3.94
C ALA A 432 -8.86 -5.12 3.61
N LEU A 433 -9.24 -5.16 2.34
CA LEU A 433 -10.50 -5.76 1.89
C LEU A 433 -10.60 -7.23 2.33
N GLY A 434 -9.55 -8.02 2.10
CA GLY A 434 -9.51 -9.42 2.52
C GLY A 434 -9.62 -9.58 4.04
N THR A 435 -8.98 -8.70 4.80
CA THR A 435 -9.06 -8.68 6.27
C THR A 435 -10.46 -8.33 6.74
N LEU A 436 -11.11 -7.34 6.14
CA LEU A 436 -12.50 -6.98 6.44
C LEU A 436 -13.47 -8.14 6.13
N LEU A 437 -13.29 -8.81 4.99
CA LEU A 437 -14.06 -10.01 4.65
C LEU A 437 -13.87 -11.13 5.69
N ALA A 438 -12.65 -11.33 6.17
CA ALA A 438 -12.37 -12.30 7.25
C ALA A 438 -13.00 -11.88 8.58
N VAL A 439 -13.06 -10.59 8.92
CA VAL A 439 -13.79 -10.07 10.09
C VAL A 439 -15.28 -10.34 9.97
N ALA A 440 -15.88 -10.02 8.82
CA ALA A 440 -17.31 -10.29 8.58
C ALA A 440 -17.63 -11.80 8.67
N ARG A 441 -16.75 -12.63 8.12
CA ARG A 441 -16.87 -14.08 8.21
C ARG A 441 -16.72 -14.61 9.64
N LYS A 442 -15.76 -14.09 10.39
CA LYS A 442 -15.55 -14.43 11.79
C LYS A 442 -16.75 -14.07 12.68
N LEU A 443 -17.44 -12.97 12.38
CA LEU A 443 -18.70 -12.60 13.06
C LEU A 443 -19.86 -13.59 12.78
N LYS A 444 -19.80 -14.36 11.70
CA LYS A 444 -20.81 -15.35 11.32
C LYS A 444 -20.45 -16.76 11.81
N GLU A 445 -19.18 -17.13 11.76
CA GLU A 445 -18.72 -18.52 11.87
C GLU A 445 -17.70 -18.75 12.98
N GLY A 446 -17.20 -17.68 13.64
CA GLY A 446 -16.11 -17.79 14.62
C GLY A 446 -14.78 -18.24 13.99
N GLY A 447 -13.83 -18.60 14.85
CA GLY A 447 -12.55 -19.18 14.47
C GLY A 447 -11.46 -18.20 14.04
N GLY A 448 -10.34 -18.75 13.59
CA GLY A 448 -9.18 -18.00 13.09
C GLY A 448 -9.02 -18.11 11.57
N TYR A 449 -8.46 -17.08 10.94
CA TYR A 449 -8.35 -16.99 9.50
C TYR A 449 -6.94 -16.60 9.06
N GLN A 450 -6.56 -17.07 7.88
CA GLN A 450 -5.43 -16.54 7.11
C GLN A 450 -5.95 -15.75 5.93
N VAL A 451 -5.39 -14.56 5.72
CA VAL A 451 -5.66 -13.70 4.57
C VAL A 451 -4.34 -13.37 3.90
N THR A 452 -4.24 -13.63 2.61
CA THR A 452 -2.98 -13.41 1.87
C THR A 452 -3.24 -12.77 0.51
N THR A 453 -2.40 -11.82 0.16
CA THR A 453 -2.23 -11.31 -1.20
C THR A 453 -0.74 -11.02 -1.46
N SER A 454 -0.39 -10.57 -2.66
CA SER A 454 1.00 -10.21 -2.98
C SER A 454 1.08 -9.01 -3.91
N LEU A 455 2.27 -8.38 -3.96
CA LEU A 455 2.53 -7.30 -4.90
C LEU A 455 2.38 -7.77 -6.35
N THR A 456 2.91 -8.95 -6.67
CA THR A 456 2.80 -9.54 -8.03
C THR A 456 1.36 -9.92 -8.37
N ARG A 457 0.55 -10.40 -7.43
CA ARG A 457 -0.86 -10.68 -7.69
C ARG A 457 -1.67 -9.39 -7.86
N GLY A 458 -1.35 -8.36 -7.08
CA GLY A 458 -1.92 -7.03 -7.28
C GLY A 458 -1.56 -6.44 -8.65
N ALA A 459 -0.31 -6.60 -9.09
CA ALA A 459 0.13 -6.20 -10.43
C ALA A 459 -0.64 -6.94 -11.54
N GLN A 460 -0.80 -8.26 -11.39
CA GLN A 460 -1.58 -9.07 -12.32
C GLN A 460 -3.04 -8.61 -12.38
N TYR A 461 -3.63 -8.25 -11.23
CA TYR A 461 -5.00 -7.74 -11.22
C TYR A 461 -5.13 -6.35 -11.88
N LEU A 462 -4.11 -5.49 -11.79
CA LEU A 462 -4.12 -4.23 -12.55
C LEU A 462 -4.10 -4.46 -14.07
N HIS A 463 -3.44 -5.51 -14.56
CA HIS A 463 -3.58 -5.95 -15.96
C HIS A 463 -5.02 -6.38 -16.25
N GLU A 464 -5.62 -7.23 -15.40
CA GLU A 464 -7.00 -7.71 -15.54
C GLU A 464 -8.01 -6.57 -15.52
N CYS A 465 -7.88 -5.59 -14.61
CA CYS A 465 -8.73 -4.40 -14.56
C CYS A 465 -8.70 -3.61 -15.86
N THR A 466 -7.51 -3.45 -16.43
CA THR A 466 -7.34 -2.71 -17.68
C THR A 466 -8.00 -3.45 -18.82
N ASP A 467 -7.79 -4.77 -18.94
CA ASP A 467 -8.42 -5.62 -19.98
C ASP A 467 -9.94 -5.67 -19.83
N LEU A 468 -10.44 -5.73 -18.58
CA LEU A 468 -11.87 -5.73 -18.29
C LEU A 468 -12.55 -4.45 -18.80
N CYS A 469 -11.93 -3.31 -18.53
CA CYS A 469 -12.45 -2.02 -18.96
C CYS A 469 -12.30 -1.78 -20.48
N GLU A 470 -11.23 -2.29 -21.10
CA GLU A 470 -11.04 -2.23 -22.55
C GLU A 470 -12.11 -3.03 -23.31
N LYS A 471 -12.60 -4.12 -22.73
CA LYS A 471 -13.68 -4.95 -23.30
C LYS A 471 -15.07 -4.39 -23.05
N GLY A 472 -15.27 -3.69 -21.92
CA GLY A 472 -16.59 -3.22 -21.46
C GLY A 472 -16.94 -1.78 -21.83
N LEU A 473 -15.98 -0.98 -22.28
CA LEU A 473 -16.19 0.41 -22.68
C LEU A 473 -15.72 0.55 -24.13
N ASP A 474 -16.63 0.90 -25.05
CA ASP A 474 -16.33 1.04 -26.48
C ASP A 474 -15.00 1.74 -26.76
N GLY A 475 -14.09 0.97 -27.32
CA GLY A 475 -12.64 1.13 -27.32
C GLY A 475 -12.03 2.26 -28.15
N ASN A 476 -12.43 3.52 -27.97
CA ASN A 476 -11.71 4.66 -28.53
C ASN A 476 -11.02 5.48 -27.42
N PHE A 477 -9.91 4.95 -26.92
CA PHE A 477 -9.03 5.63 -25.97
C PHE A 477 -8.01 6.53 -26.69
N SER A 478 -8.49 7.56 -27.39
CA SER A 478 -7.59 8.57 -27.94
C SER A 478 -7.05 9.45 -26.83
N SER A 479 -5.75 9.74 -26.91
CA SER A 479 -5.00 10.61 -26.01
C SER A 479 -5.66 11.96 -25.78
N TRP A 480 -6.14 12.23 -24.58
CA TRP A 480 -6.64 13.53 -24.17
C TRP A 480 -5.56 14.28 -23.41
N VAL A 481 -5.21 15.46 -23.87
CA VAL A 481 -4.34 16.40 -23.16
C VAL A 481 -5.23 17.18 -22.18
N VAL A 482 -4.87 17.16 -20.91
CA VAL A 482 -5.59 17.88 -19.84
C VAL A 482 -5.23 19.35 -19.87
N ASP A 483 -6.24 20.20 -19.92
CA ASP A 483 -6.11 21.65 -19.75
C ASP A 483 -5.94 22.00 -18.25
N ARG A 484 -5.31 23.17 -17.98
CA ARG A 484 -4.75 23.60 -16.70
C ARG A 484 -5.76 23.99 -15.59
N SER A 485 -7.00 23.50 -15.61
CA SER A 485 -8.03 23.84 -14.62
C SER A 485 -7.98 23.03 -13.32
N ASP A 486 -6.82 22.46 -12.98
CA ASP A 486 -6.56 21.58 -11.84
C ASP A 486 -6.30 22.32 -10.50
N GLU A 487 -6.35 23.65 -10.48
CA GLU A 487 -6.01 24.48 -9.32
C GLU A 487 -6.90 24.32 -8.07
N PRO A 488 -8.23 24.18 -8.20
CA PRO A 488 -9.09 24.05 -7.02
C PRO A 488 -8.98 22.71 -6.29
N ILE A 489 -8.54 21.64 -7.00
CA ILE A 489 -8.50 20.28 -6.43
C ILE A 489 -7.30 20.10 -5.49
N TRP A 490 -6.19 20.80 -5.76
CA TRP A 490 -4.98 20.69 -4.95
C TRP A 490 -5.17 21.19 -3.52
N ASP A 491 -5.82 22.34 -3.36
CA ASP A 491 -6.00 22.98 -2.05
C ASP A 491 -6.95 22.18 -1.16
N SER A 492 -7.79 21.34 -1.77
CA SER A 492 -8.77 20.51 -1.09
C SER A 492 -8.24 19.14 -0.63
N THR A 493 -7.07 18.72 -1.13
CA THR A 493 -6.58 17.36 -0.93
C THR A 493 -5.83 17.13 0.37
N LEU A 494 -5.26 18.16 0.97
CA LEU A 494 -4.49 18.07 2.22
C LEU A 494 -5.39 18.25 3.45
N GLN A 495 -6.40 17.42 3.60
CA GLN A 495 -7.43 17.66 4.60
C GLN A 495 -7.43 16.67 5.76
N SER A 496 -6.87 15.49 5.62
CA SER A 496 -6.74 14.61 6.76
C SER A 496 -5.54 15.00 7.62
N VAL A 497 -5.76 15.17 8.90
CA VAL A 497 -4.73 15.46 9.90
C VAL A 497 -4.47 14.20 10.69
N SER A 498 -3.22 13.78 10.77
CA SER A 498 -2.82 12.67 11.63
C SER A 498 -1.60 13.04 12.47
N GLY A 499 -1.60 12.59 13.72
CA GLY A 499 -0.39 12.57 14.54
C GLY A 499 0.51 11.43 14.08
N CYS A 500 1.81 11.66 14.09
CA CYS A 500 2.81 10.64 13.82
C CYS A 500 4.03 10.83 14.73
N ALA A 501 4.98 9.90 14.71
CA ALA A 501 6.16 9.95 15.57
C ALA A 501 7.05 11.20 15.38
N VAL A 502 6.84 11.95 14.33
CA VAL A 502 7.60 13.19 14.02
C VAL A 502 6.73 14.45 14.13
N GLY A 503 5.50 14.35 14.66
CA GLY A 503 4.58 15.46 14.86
C GLY A 503 3.24 15.28 14.14
N ILE A 504 2.60 16.40 13.78
CA ILE A 504 1.33 16.41 13.06
C ILE A 504 1.61 16.45 11.57
N ALA A 505 1.03 15.52 10.82
CA ALA A 505 1.10 15.49 9.38
C ALA A 505 -0.30 15.51 8.76
N ARG A 506 -0.38 16.06 7.55
CA ARG A 506 -1.58 16.10 6.74
C ARG A 506 -1.41 15.22 5.52
N PHE A 507 -2.44 14.47 5.23
CA PHE A 507 -2.49 13.58 4.08
C PHE A 507 -3.81 13.74 3.34
N PRO A 508 -3.88 13.43 2.04
CA PRO A 508 -5.16 13.35 1.34
C PRO A 508 -6.05 12.27 1.97
N GLY A 509 -7.33 12.53 2.07
CA GLY A 509 -8.35 11.56 2.49
C GLY A 509 -8.45 10.37 1.55
N SER A 510 -9.21 9.33 1.95
CA SER A 510 -9.36 8.10 1.16
C SER A 510 -10.15 8.30 -0.15
N GLY A 511 -10.87 9.39 -0.25
CA GLY A 511 -11.79 9.66 -1.36
C GLY A 511 -13.10 8.91 -1.27
N THR A 512 -13.26 8.04 -0.26
CA THR A 512 -14.48 7.24 -0.05
C THR A 512 -15.19 7.75 1.19
N VAL A 513 -16.46 8.10 1.05
CA VAL A 513 -17.34 8.52 2.13
C VAL A 513 -18.48 7.53 2.25
N ASN A 514 -18.63 6.97 3.44
CA ASN A 514 -19.75 6.10 3.80
C ASN A 514 -20.70 6.88 4.72
N SER A 515 -21.99 6.94 4.38
CA SER A 515 -22.96 7.70 5.15
C SER A 515 -23.22 7.13 6.55
N ALA A 516 -23.11 5.81 6.72
CA ALA A 516 -23.23 5.16 8.01
C ALA A 516 -21.98 5.36 8.88
N TYR A 517 -20.81 5.44 8.24
CA TYR A 517 -19.52 5.60 8.92
C TYR A 517 -18.72 6.71 8.25
N PRO A 518 -19.09 7.98 8.50
CA PRO A 518 -18.37 9.12 7.96
C PRO A 518 -16.92 9.10 8.45
N PHE A 519 -16.03 9.59 7.61
CA PHE A 519 -14.60 9.68 7.92
C PHE A 519 -14.39 10.41 9.25
N ASN A 520 -13.76 9.75 10.21
CA ASN A 520 -13.49 10.30 11.53
C ASN A 520 -11.99 10.58 11.70
N LEU A 521 -11.61 11.85 11.67
CA LEU A 521 -10.23 12.29 11.88
C LEU A 521 -9.63 11.81 13.21
N LYS A 522 -10.45 11.62 14.25
CA LYS A 522 -9.99 11.10 15.55
C LYS A 522 -9.41 9.69 15.42
N ASN A 523 -9.83 8.94 14.39
CA ASN A 523 -9.29 7.62 14.11
C ASN A 523 -7.87 7.69 13.51
N LEU A 524 -7.44 8.84 13.01
CA LEU A 524 -6.13 9.02 12.40
C LEU A 524 -5.09 9.70 13.32
N VAL A 525 -5.39 9.82 14.60
CA VAL A 525 -4.44 10.36 15.59
C VAL A 525 -3.44 9.26 15.95
N PHE A 526 -2.18 9.54 15.68
CA PHE A 526 -1.06 8.69 16.11
C PHE A 526 -0.66 9.06 17.54
N THR A 527 -0.47 8.07 18.39
CA THR A 527 0.12 8.25 19.72
C THR A 527 1.34 7.36 19.86
N ASP A 528 2.48 7.96 20.18
CA ASP A 528 3.70 7.24 20.51
C ASP A 528 3.72 6.95 22.01
N GLY A 529 3.73 5.68 22.39
CA GLY A 529 3.76 5.30 23.79
C GLY A 529 3.95 3.81 23.99
N ASN A 530 4.75 3.45 24.98
CA ASN A 530 5.05 2.05 25.34
C ASN A 530 3.90 1.33 26.05
N THR A 531 2.68 1.78 25.93
CA THR A 531 1.57 1.34 26.81
C THR A 531 0.71 0.22 26.21
N GLY A 532 0.78 -0.04 24.92
CA GLY A 532 -0.12 -1.01 24.28
C GLY A 532 -1.34 -0.35 23.62
N TRP A 533 -2.42 -1.11 23.45
CA TRP A 533 -3.68 -0.55 22.91
C TRP A 533 -4.29 0.50 23.81
N LYS A 534 -5.10 1.39 23.21
CA LYS A 534 -5.93 2.31 23.99
C LYS A 534 -6.88 1.48 24.87
N THR A 535 -6.90 1.79 26.15
CA THR A 535 -7.87 1.22 27.08
C THR A 535 -9.25 1.86 26.90
#